data_2820b480fa131b01102f50923646cbe9
#
_entry.id   2820b480fa131b01102f50923646cbe9
#
_cell.length_a   1.000
_cell.length_b   1.000
_cell.length_c   1.000
_cell.angle_alpha   90.00
_cell.angle_beta   90.00
_cell.angle_gamma   90.00
#
_symmetry.space_group_name_H-M   'P 1'
#
loop_
_entity.id
_entity.type
_entity.pdbx_description
1 polymer ?
#
loop_
_entity_poly.entity_id
_entity_poly.type
_entity_poly.pdbx_seq_one_letter_code
_entity_poly.pdbx_strand_id
1 'polypeptide(L)'
;MSDESPSYSLLPANSSALERALDLGFGKLLDRITPPFPELMNPEATPAEFLPYLGADRGVSEWRSEAPEAEKRLTVALSWPTKRQAGTRKALENAARGLQLVPEVKAWFEQVPPGAPYSFTVRAFSSLPYSQEIDARLDQRLADAKSERDVLAVTVGLAASGTHYIGAATICGELTTIYPIVIEGLEASGRAFVAVGHYIVETTTIYPRGA
;
A
#
# COMPACT_ATOMS: atom_id res chain seq x y z
N MET A 1 5.09 37.56 7.18
CA MET A 1 4.47 38.82 7.70
C MET A 1 3.68 38.40 8.92
N SER A 2 4.20 38.69 10.12
CA SER A 2 3.53 38.42 11.39
C SER A 2 2.32 39.33 11.47
N ASP A 3 1.15 38.77 11.51
CA ASP A 3 -0.11 39.46 11.77
C ASP A 3 -0.08 39.87 13.27
N GLU A 4 0.50 41.02 13.55
CA GLU A 4 0.48 41.59 14.89
C GLU A 4 -0.94 42.11 15.14
N SER A 5 -1.78 41.25 15.72
CA SER A 5 -3.07 41.66 16.27
C SER A 5 -2.86 42.78 17.28
N PRO A 6 -3.54 43.91 17.16
CA PRO A 6 -3.37 44.99 18.10
C PRO A 6 -3.76 44.53 19.50
N SER A 7 -2.76 44.41 20.41
CA SER A 7 -3.03 44.07 21.79
C SER A 7 -3.74 45.28 22.45
N TYR A 8 -4.99 45.06 22.87
CA TYR A 8 -5.74 46.06 23.63
C TYR A 8 -6.00 45.54 25.06
N SER A 9 -5.99 46.47 26.03
CA SER A 9 -6.27 46.10 27.40
C SER A 9 -7.75 45.78 27.59
N LEU A 10 -8.02 44.67 28.28
CA LEU A 10 -9.37 44.23 28.64
C LEU A 10 -9.87 44.91 29.94
N LEU A 11 -9.05 45.70 30.58
CA LEU A 11 -9.38 46.39 31.83
C LEU A 11 -10.38 47.52 31.62
N PRO A 12 -11.22 47.80 32.63
CA PRO A 12 -12.19 48.88 32.57
C PRO A 12 -11.54 50.26 32.44
N ALA A 13 -12.30 51.26 31.96
CA ALA A 13 -11.79 52.59 31.65
C ALA A 13 -11.20 53.32 32.87
N ASN A 14 -11.61 52.98 34.09
CA ASN A 14 -11.13 53.54 35.36
C ASN A 14 -9.84 52.92 35.89
N SER A 15 -9.24 51.97 35.18
CA SER A 15 -7.99 51.35 35.59
C SER A 15 -6.82 52.33 35.51
N SER A 16 -5.86 52.17 36.41
CA SER A 16 -4.63 52.97 36.44
C SER A 16 -3.72 52.68 35.24
N ALA A 17 -2.82 53.60 34.93
CA ALA A 17 -1.84 53.42 33.88
C ALA A 17 -0.92 52.21 34.13
N LEU A 18 -0.60 51.92 35.41
CA LEU A 18 0.22 50.79 35.80
C LEU A 18 -0.52 49.45 35.52
N GLU A 19 -1.79 49.35 35.90
CA GLU A 19 -2.59 48.16 35.66
C GLU A 19 -2.70 47.85 34.18
N ARG A 20 -2.96 48.83 33.35
CA ARG A 20 -3.00 48.68 31.89
C ARG A 20 -1.66 48.26 31.30
N ALA A 21 -0.56 48.82 31.81
CA ALA A 21 0.79 48.46 31.36
C ALA A 21 1.11 47.00 31.72
N LEU A 22 0.70 46.53 32.89
CA LEU A 22 0.84 45.15 33.31
C LEU A 22 -0.02 44.21 32.45
N ASP A 23 -1.30 44.52 32.22
CA ASP A 23 -2.21 43.76 31.39
C ASP A 23 -1.68 43.61 29.97
N LEU A 24 -1.24 44.68 29.33
CA LEU A 24 -0.62 44.65 28.02
C LEU A 24 0.72 43.88 28.02
N GLY A 25 1.49 43.97 29.10
CA GLY A 25 2.73 43.20 29.26
C GLY A 25 2.48 41.70 29.33
N PHE A 26 1.48 41.29 30.12
CA PHE A 26 1.05 39.89 30.18
C PHE A 26 0.45 39.40 28.85
N GLY A 27 -0.37 40.22 28.19
CA GLY A 27 -0.89 39.91 26.86
C GLY A 27 0.24 39.60 25.89
N LYS A 28 1.28 40.42 25.82
CA LYS A 28 2.46 40.17 24.97
C LYS A 28 3.21 38.89 25.34
N LEU A 29 3.24 38.51 26.62
CA LEU A 29 3.85 37.24 27.03
C LEU A 29 3.00 36.04 26.58
N LEU A 30 1.67 36.15 26.67
CA LEU A 30 0.76 35.12 26.20
C LEU A 30 0.81 34.95 24.68
N ASP A 31 0.92 36.06 23.94
CA ASP A 31 1.02 36.04 22.47
C ASP A 31 2.30 35.32 21.95
N ARG A 32 3.32 35.16 22.81
CA ARG A 32 4.51 34.36 22.50
C ARG A 32 4.31 32.87 22.62
N ILE A 33 3.23 32.45 23.27
CA ILE A 33 2.94 31.04 23.46
C ILE A 33 2.21 30.52 22.21
N THR A 34 2.91 29.81 21.37
CA THR A 34 2.30 29.11 20.23
C THR A 34 1.61 27.85 20.75
N PRO A 35 0.27 27.74 20.62
CA PRO A 35 -0.43 26.56 21.09
C PRO A 35 0.05 25.33 20.30
N PRO A 36 0.53 24.27 20.95
CA PRO A 36 1.02 23.08 20.26
C PRO A 36 -0.11 22.15 19.75
N PHE A 37 -1.35 22.45 20.11
CA PHE A 37 -2.50 21.56 19.87
C PHE A 37 -2.76 21.24 18.39
N PRO A 38 -2.70 22.20 17.42
CA PRO A 38 -2.92 21.84 16.02
C PRO A 38 -1.90 20.82 15.51
N GLU A 39 -0.65 20.94 15.91
CA GLU A 39 0.43 20.04 15.51
C GLU A 39 0.32 18.69 16.21
N LEU A 40 0.06 18.67 17.53
CA LEU A 40 -0.11 17.43 18.30
C LEU A 40 -1.30 16.59 17.85
N MET A 41 -2.35 17.25 17.34
CA MET A 41 -3.54 16.55 16.82
C MET A 41 -3.39 16.06 15.38
N ASN A 42 -2.35 16.48 14.68
CA ASN A 42 -2.08 16.04 13.30
C ASN A 42 -1.11 14.85 13.33
N PRO A 43 -1.52 13.65 12.83
CA PRO A 43 -0.66 12.47 12.82
C PRO A 43 0.65 12.65 12.03
N GLU A 44 0.67 13.55 11.06
CA GLU A 44 1.85 13.80 10.23
C GLU A 44 2.85 14.75 10.91
N ALA A 45 2.34 15.75 11.66
CA ALA A 45 3.15 16.79 12.29
C ALA A 45 3.53 16.47 13.74
N THR A 46 2.77 15.61 14.43
CA THR A 46 3.00 15.31 15.85
C THR A 46 4.38 14.66 16.06
N PRO A 47 5.13 15.01 17.12
CA PRO A 47 6.38 14.32 17.45
C PRO A 47 6.14 12.82 17.67
N ALA A 48 7.13 12.00 17.27
CA ALA A 48 7.00 10.52 17.32
C ALA A 48 6.67 9.98 18.73
N GLU A 49 7.18 10.63 19.76
CA GLU A 49 6.94 10.29 21.17
C GLU A 49 5.48 10.51 21.62
N PHE A 50 4.72 11.38 20.94
CA PHE A 50 3.31 11.63 21.22
C PHE A 50 2.35 10.76 20.40
N LEU A 51 2.82 10.05 19.40
CA LEU A 51 1.99 9.16 18.58
C LEU A 51 1.21 8.11 19.37
N PRO A 52 1.77 7.47 20.44
CA PRO A 52 1.02 6.52 21.26
C PRO A 52 -0.20 7.17 21.93
N TYR A 53 -0.04 8.39 22.44
CA TYR A 53 -1.12 9.13 23.12
C TYR A 53 -2.21 9.52 22.12
N LEU A 54 -1.82 10.00 20.95
CA LEU A 54 -2.76 10.33 19.86
C LEU A 54 -3.46 9.07 19.34
N GLY A 55 -2.76 7.94 19.29
CA GLY A 55 -3.33 6.63 18.95
C GLY A 55 -4.37 6.18 19.97
N ALA A 56 -4.07 6.34 21.27
CA ALA A 56 -5.01 6.03 22.35
C ALA A 56 -6.25 6.93 22.31
N ASP A 57 -6.08 8.24 22.10
CA ASP A 57 -7.17 9.20 21.91
C ASP A 57 -8.11 8.82 20.76
N ARG A 58 -7.52 8.40 19.63
CA ARG A 58 -8.28 7.94 18.45
C ARG A 58 -8.80 6.51 18.58
N GLY A 59 -8.52 5.84 19.68
CA GLY A 59 -8.96 4.49 19.97
C GLY A 59 -8.41 3.47 18.99
N VAL A 60 -7.13 3.53 18.66
CA VAL A 60 -6.45 2.49 17.89
C VAL A 60 -6.48 1.20 18.70
N SER A 61 -7.03 0.13 18.13
CA SER A 61 -7.24 -1.15 18.82
C SER A 61 -5.97 -2.01 18.88
N GLU A 62 -5.09 -1.86 17.87
CA GLU A 62 -3.84 -2.58 17.78
C GLU A 62 -2.69 -1.58 17.67
N TRP A 63 -1.77 -1.61 18.64
CA TRP A 63 -0.62 -0.72 18.70
C TRP A 63 0.66 -1.51 18.92
N ARG A 64 1.63 -1.31 18.06
CA ARG A 64 2.95 -1.90 18.19
C ARG A 64 3.99 -0.80 18.41
N SER A 65 4.61 -0.81 19.59
CA SER A 65 5.64 0.18 19.97
C SER A 65 6.89 0.11 19.09
N GLU A 66 7.21 -1.07 18.59
CA GLU A 66 8.40 -1.35 17.75
C GLU A 66 8.15 -1.16 16.25
N ALA A 67 6.91 -0.87 15.84
CA ALA A 67 6.59 -0.66 14.43
C ALA A 67 7.33 0.57 13.89
N PRO A 68 7.66 0.60 12.58
CA PRO A 68 8.22 1.77 11.94
C PRO A 68 7.34 3.02 12.13
N GLU A 69 7.96 4.18 12.24
CA GLU A 69 7.22 5.42 12.46
C GLU A 69 6.18 5.69 11.38
N ALA A 70 6.51 5.40 10.13
CA ALA A 70 5.57 5.55 9.02
C ALA A 70 4.30 4.70 9.19
N GLU A 71 4.42 3.46 9.70
CA GLU A 71 3.28 2.61 10.01
C GLU A 71 2.45 3.18 11.17
N LYS A 72 3.10 3.65 12.23
CA LYS A 72 2.44 4.28 13.38
C LYS A 72 1.63 5.50 12.95
N ARG A 73 2.22 6.40 12.18
CA ARG A 73 1.57 7.61 11.65
C ARG A 73 0.37 7.25 10.79
N LEU A 74 0.53 6.31 9.87
CA LEU A 74 -0.53 5.85 8.98
C LEU A 74 -1.68 5.18 9.77
N THR A 75 -1.35 4.37 10.78
CA THR A 75 -2.33 3.75 11.68
C THR A 75 -3.19 4.80 12.38
N VAL A 76 -2.55 5.81 12.95
CA VAL A 76 -3.25 6.90 13.65
C VAL A 76 -4.06 7.75 12.66
N ALA A 77 -3.53 8.04 11.49
CA ALA A 77 -4.24 8.81 10.47
C ALA A 77 -5.50 8.11 9.96
N LEU A 78 -5.44 6.79 9.77
CA LEU A 78 -6.55 6.01 9.24
C LEU A 78 -7.56 5.54 10.31
N SER A 79 -7.26 5.67 11.62
CA SER A 79 -8.14 5.20 12.69
C SER A 79 -9.54 5.85 12.64
N TRP A 80 -9.63 7.16 12.59
CA TRP A 80 -10.92 7.86 12.53
C TRP A 80 -11.69 7.59 11.24
N PRO A 81 -11.11 7.69 10.02
CA PRO A 81 -11.79 7.30 8.80
C PRO A 81 -12.34 5.87 8.85
N THR A 82 -11.56 4.91 9.39
CA THR A 82 -12.00 3.52 9.53
C THR A 82 -13.22 3.40 10.45
N LYS A 83 -13.17 4.00 11.64
CA LYS A 83 -14.28 3.95 12.60
C LYS A 83 -15.54 4.66 12.12
N ARG A 84 -15.39 5.82 11.47
CA ARG A 84 -16.53 6.56 10.91
C ARG A 84 -17.22 5.82 9.77
N GLN A 85 -16.51 4.95 9.08
CA GLN A 85 -17.00 4.18 7.94
C GLN A 85 -17.09 2.68 8.26
N ALA A 86 -17.10 2.31 9.56
CA ALA A 86 -17.17 0.91 9.97
C ALA A 86 -18.33 0.18 9.28
N GLY A 87 -18.12 -1.06 8.89
CA GLY A 87 -19.06 -1.87 8.14
C GLY A 87 -19.09 -1.60 6.62
N THR A 88 -18.21 -0.74 6.10
CA THR A 88 -18.09 -0.50 4.66
C THR A 88 -16.82 -1.11 4.08
N ARG A 89 -16.80 -1.33 2.76
CA ARG A 89 -15.58 -1.73 2.02
C ARG A 89 -14.41 -0.79 2.32
N LYS A 90 -14.68 0.51 2.38
CA LYS A 90 -13.65 1.53 2.62
C LYS A 90 -12.99 1.38 3.98
N ALA A 91 -13.75 1.02 5.01
CA ALA A 91 -13.20 0.74 6.33
C ALA A 91 -12.25 -0.46 6.31
N LEU A 92 -12.62 -1.54 5.61
CA LEU A 92 -11.77 -2.72 5.45
C LEU A 92 -10.48 -2.39 4.70
N GLU A 93 -10.57 -1.59 3.63
CA GLU A 93 -9.38 -1.10 2.92
C GLU A 93 -8.48 -0.25 3.81
N ASN A 94 -9.04 0.68 4.59
CA ASN A 94 -8.26 1.54 5.48
C ASN A 94 -7.60 0.74 6.61
N ALA A 95 -8.27 -0.28 7.14
CA ALA A 95 -7.73 -1.16 8.16
C ALA A 95 -6.46 -1.89 7.66
N ALA A 96 -6.50 -2.43 6.44
CA ALA A 96 -5.35 -3.09 5.83
C ALA A 96 -4.23 -2.10 5.44
N ARG A 97 -4.58 -0.92 4.90
CA ARG A 97 -3.61 0.14 4.58
C ARG A 97 -2.86 0.64 5.81
N GLY A 98 -3.50 0.65 6.98
CA GLY A 98 -2.85 1.00 8.24
C GLY A 98 -1.66 0.10 8.60
N LEU A 99 -1.59 -1.11 8.04
CA LEU A 99 -0.46 -2.03 8.12
C LEU A 99 0.50 -1.94 6.92
N GLN A 100 0.39 -0.89 6.11
CA GLN A 100 1.16 -0.72 4.86
C GLN A 100 0.90 -1.83 3.82
N LEU A 101 -0.24 -2.52 3.92
CA LEU A 101 -0.66 -3.51 2.94
C LEU A 101 -1.44 -2.85 1.80
N VAL A 102 -1.40 -3.45 0.63
CA VAL A 102 -2.21 -3.06 -0.52
C VAL A 102 -3.46 -3.94 -0.54
N PRO A 103 -4.63 -3.42 -0.13
CA PRO A 103 -5.84 -4.22 -0.06
C PRO A 103 -6.57 -4.31 -1.40
N GLU A 104 -7.12 -5.48 -1.67
CA GLU A 104 -8.16 -5.73 -2.67
C GLU A 104 -9.38 -6.32 -1.95
N VAL A 105 -10.47 -5.57 -1.88
CA VAL A 105 -11.70 -6.00 -1.19
C VAL A 105 -12.79 -6.24 -2.22
N LYS A 106 -13.31 -7.47 -2.27
CA LYS A 106 -14.43 -7.86 -3.14
C LYS A 106 -15.60 -8.31 -2.30
N ALA A 107 -16.78 -7.76 -2.59
CA ALA A 107 -18.03 -8.24 -2.01
C ALA A 107 -18.46 -9.55 -2.67
N TRP A 108 -19.30 -10.32 -1.99
CA TRP A 108 -19.80 -11.60 -2.45
C TRP A 108 -20.44 -11.58 -3.85
N PHE A 109 -21.14 -10.50 -4.20
CA PHE A 109 -21.81 -10.34 -5.49
C PHE A 109 -20.85 -9.92 -6.63
N GLU A 110 -19.62 -9.54 -6.32
CA GLU A 110 -18.59 -9.20 -7.30
C GLU A 110 -17.69 -10.37 -7.65
N GLN A 111 -17.85 -11.48 -6.94
CA GLN A 111 -17.08 -12.71 -7.18
C GLN A 111 -17.69 -13.52 -8.31
N VAL A 112 -16.85 -14.27 -9.02
CA VAL A 112 -17.31 -15.19 -10.08
C VAL A 112 -16.75 -16.59 -9.76
N PRO A 113 -17.60 -17.57 -9.39
CA PRO A 113 -19.04 -17.47 -9.11
C PRO A 113 -19.34 -16.61 -7.86
N PRO A 114 -20.56 -16.06 -7.72
CA PRO A 114 -20.94 -15.29 -6.54
C PRO A 114 -20.73 -16.06 -5.25
N GLY A 115 -20.19 -15.38 -4.24
CA GLY A 115 -19.95 -15.95 -2.91
C GLY A 115 -21.24 -16.06 -2.07
N ALA A 116 -21.09 -16.52 -0.82
CA ALA A 116 -22.20 -16.54 0.13
C ALA A 116 -22.65 -15.10 0.46
N PRO A 117 -23.97 -14.84 0.60
CA PRO A 117 -24.45 -13.52 1.01
C PRO A 117 -23.77 -13.02 2.27
N TYR A 118 -23.54 -11.71 2.33
CA TYR A 118 -22.85 -11.03 3.47
C TYR A 118 -21.40 -11.49 3.68
N SER A 119 -20.72 -11.95 2.64
CA SER A 119 -19.30 -12.25 2.70
C SER A 119 -18.47 -11.25 1.90
N PHE A 120 -17.27 -10.99 2.38
CA PHE A 120 -16.23 -10.22 1.69
C PHE A 120 -14.96 -11.04 1.58
N THR A 121 -14.30 -10.95 0.44
CA THR A 121 -12.95 -11.46 0.28
C THR A 121 -11.98 -10.28 0.36
N VAL A 122 -11.07 -10.34 1.33
CA VAL A 122 -10.00 -9.35 1.51
C VAL A 122 -8.69 -10.00 1.14
N ARG A 123 -8.06 -9.50 0.09
CA ARG A 123 -6.69 -9.85 -0.28
C ARG A 123 -5.80 -8.69 0.07
N ALA A 124 -4.83 -8.92 0.92
CA ALA A 124 -3.88 -7.91 1.36
C ALA A 124 -2.48 -8.27 0.86
N PHE A 125 -1.86 -7.41 0.08
CA PHE A 125 -0.54 -7.64 -0.48
C PHE A 125 0.50 -6.85 0.28
N SER A 126 1.55 -7.55 0.74
CA SER A 126 2.71 -6.95 1.41
C SER A 126 3.88 -6.85 0.44
N SER A 127 4.61 -5.75 0.50
CA SER A 127 5.93 -5.62 -0.12
C SER A 127 7.07 -6.12 0.78
N LEU A 128 6.76 -6.38 2.05
CA LEU A 128 7.69 -6.89 3.06
C LEU A 128 7.56 -8.42 3.16
N PRO A 129 8.59 -9.10 3.68
CA PRO A 129 8.52 -10.53 3.95
C PRO A 129 7.32 -10.88 4.83
N TYR A 130 6.65 -11.98 4.50
CA TYR A 130 5.52 -12.47 5.27
C TYR A 130 5.93 -12.87 6.68
N SER A 131 5.12 -12.50 7.67
CA SER A 131 5.20 -13.01 9.03
C SER A 131 3.81 -13.39 9.53
N GLN A 132 3.71 -14.44 10.31
CA GLN A 132 2.44 -14.88 10.92
C GLN A 132 1.82 -13.81 11.83
N GLU A 133 2.64 -12.90 12.34
CA GLU A 133 2.20 -11.78 13.15
C GLU A 133 1.34 -10.79 12.34
N ILE A 134 1.64 -10.61 11.05
CA ILE A 134 0.89 -9.71 10.17
C ILE A 134 -0.55 -10.20 10.01
N ASP A 135 -0.77 -11.52 9.90
CA ASP A 135 -2.11 -12.09 9.78
C ASP A 135 -2.95 -11.79 11.02
N ALA A 136 -2.42 -12.07 12.22
CA ALA A 136 -3.14 -11.84 13.47
C ALA A 136 -3.50 -10.35 13.66
N ARG A 137 -2.58 -9.45 13.30
CA ARG A 137 -2.80 -8.00 13.36
C ARG A 137 -3.84 -7.53 12.35
N LEU A 138 -3.77 -8.06 11.13
CA LEU A 138 -4.73 -7.75 10.09
C LEU A 138 -6.13 -8.23 10.48
N ASP A 139 -6.25 -9.44 10.99
CA ASP A 139 -7.52 -10.01 11.44
C ASP A 139 -8.15 -9.16 12.56
N GLN A 140 -7.35 -8.73 13.53
CA GLN A 140 -7.82 -7.85 14.62
C GLN A 140 -8.35 -6.52 14.08
N ARG A 141 -7.61 -5.86 13.19
CA ARG A 141 -8.03 -4.57 12.60
C ARG A 141 -9.25 -4.71 11.69
N LEU A 142 -9.33 -5.80 10.95
CA LEU A 142 -10.48 -6.10 10.09
C LEU A 142 -11.73 -6.43 10.93
N ALA A 143 -11.57 -7.11 12.08
CA ALA A 143 -12.67 -7.38 13.00
C ALA A 143 -13.29 -6.09 13.52
N ASP A 144 -12.47 -5.07 13.84
CA ASP A 144 -12.97 -3.76 14.27
C ASP A 144 -13.62 -2.94 13.14
N ALA A 145 -13.19 -3.18 11.90
CA ALA A 145 -13.68 -2.43 10.74
C ALA A 145 -14.91 -3.03 10.08
N LYS A 146 -15.14 -4.35 10.24
CA LYS A 146 -16.27 -5.06 9.63
C LYS A 146 -17.60 -4.78 10.31
N SER A 147 -18.69 -5.07 9.61
CA SER A 147 -20.00 -5.22 10.25
C SER A 147 -20.08 -6.55 10.99
N GLU A 148 -20.80 -6.60 12.12
CA GLU A 148 -21.03 -7.85 12.89
C GLU A 148 -21.65 -8.96 12.04
N ARG A 149 -22.50 -8.58 11.08
CA ARG A 149 -23.17 -9.51 10.18
C ARG A 149 -22.24 -10.15 9.16
N ASP A 150 -21.17 -9.45 8.77
CA ASP A 150 -20.37 -9.82 7.61
C ASP A 150 -19.28 -10.85 7.97
N VAL A 151 -19.09 -11.80 7.09
CA VAL A 151 -18.05 -12.82 7.17
C VAL A 151 -16.89 -12.42 6.24
N LEU A 152 -15.67 -12.46 6.75
CA LEU A 152 -14.47 -12.15 5.98
C LEU A 152 -13.70 -13.42 5.64
N ALA A 153 -13.29 -13.54 4.37
CA ALA A 153 -12.28 -14.46 3.91
C ALA A 153 -11.00 -13.65 3.64
N VAL A 154 -10.00 -13.79 4.48
CA VAL A 154 -8.76 -13.01 4.43
C VAL A 154 -7.65 -13.84 3.80
N THR A 155 -6.89 -13.24 2.90
CA THR A 155 -5.71 -13.84 2.30
C THR A 155 -4.59 -12.80 2.24
N VAL A 156 -3.45 -13.12 2.81
CA VAL A 156 -2.26 -12.28 2.70
C VAL A 156 -1.34 -12.85 1.63
N GLY A 157 -0.86 -12.00 0.75
CA GLY A 157 0.04 -12.35 -0.34
C GLY A 157 1.25 -11.42 -0.38
N LEU A 158 2.30 -11.85 -1.08
CA LEU A 158 3.43 -10.99 -1.39
C LEU A 158 3.17 -10.27 -2.71
N ALA A 159 3.32 -8.95 -2.70
CA ALA A 159 3.34 -8.15 -3.92
C ALA A 159 4.76 -8.18 -4.49
N ALA A 160 4.94 -8.85 -5.59
CA ALA A 160 6.16 -8.75 -6.39
C ALA A 160 5.83 -8.01 -7.68
N SER A 161 6.43 -6.86 -7.90
CA SER A 161 6.39 -6.17 -9.18
C SER A 161 7.73 -6.32 -9.85
N GLY A 162 7.72 -6.87 -11.06
CA GLY A 162 8.91 -6.99 -11.88
C GLY A 162 8.54 -6.76 -13.34
N THR A 163 9.41 -6.11 -14.07
CA THR A 163 9.30 -6.02 -15.51
C THR A 163 10.13 -7.16 -16.10
N HIS A 164 9.50 -8.12 -16.73
CA HIS A 164 10.22 -9.11 -17.50
C HIS A 164 10.05 -8.81 -18.98
N TYR A 165 11.15 -8.90 -19.70
CA TYR A 165 11.16 -8.72 -21.15
C TYR A 165 11.17 -10.10 -21.78
N ILE A 166 10.16 -10.37 -22.60
CA ILE A 166 10.14 -11.58 -23.43
C ILE A 166 10.60 -11.15 -24.82
N GLY A 167 11.79 -11.57 -25.20
CA GLY A 167 12.30 -11.43 -26.55
C GLY A 167 12.25 -12.77 -27.26
N ALA A 168 11.52 -12.87 -28.38
CA ALA A 168 11.61 -14.00 -29.29
C ALA A 168 12.42 -13.56 -30.50
N ALA A 169 13.58 -14.18 -30.71
CA ALA A 169 14.34 -14.05 -31.95
C ALA A 169 14.37 -15.41 -32.64
N THR A 170 13.84 -15.46 -33.84
CA THR A 170 13.93 -16.67 -34.66
C THR A 170 15.02 -16.39 -35.72
N ILE A 171 16.10 -17.12 -35.65
CA ILE A 171 17.12 -17.14 -36.73
C ILE A 171 16.91 -18.42 -37.48
N CYS A 172 16.40 -18.31 -38.70
CA CYS A 172 16.32 -19.42 -39.62
C CYS A 172 17.50 -19.31 -40.58
N GLY A 173 18.41 -20.25 -40.49
CA GLY A 173 19.50 -20.40 -41.48
C GLY A 173 19.32 -21.71 -42.22
N GLU A 174 19.14 -21.65 -43.50
CA GLU A 174 19.15 -22.83 -44.36
C GLU A 174 20.47 -22.86 -45.11
N LEU A 175 21.24 -23.91 -44.94
CA LEU A 175 22.42 -24.19 -45.76
C LEU A 175 22.06 -25.28 -46.74
N THR A 176 21.72 -24.89 -47.97
CA THR A 176 21.44 -25.84 -49.04
C THR A 176 22.72 -26.04 -49.87
N THR A 177 23.26 -27.24 -49.78
CA THR A 177 24.38 -27.64 -50.66
C THR A 177 23.82 -28.42 -51.83
N ILE A 178 23.92 -27.82 -53.05
CA ILE A 178 23.43 -28.46 -54.26
C ILE A 178 24.62 -29.17 -54.92
N TYR A 179 24.57 -30.48 -55.04
CA TYR A 179 25.51 -31.28 -55.80
C TYR A 179 24.96 -31.50 -57.22
N PRO A 180 25.81 -31.55 -58.26
CA PRO A 180 25.39 -31.66 -59.66
C PRO A 180 24.94 -33.12 -60.04
N ILE A 181 24.11 -33.73 -59.19
CA ILE A 181 23.50 -35.04 -59.43
C ILE A 181 21.98 -34.89 -59.40
N VAL A 182 21.32 -35.40 -60.41
CA VAL A 182 19.87 -35.38 -60.52
C VAL A 182 19.29 -36.17 -59.35
N ILE A 183 18.65 -35.49 -58.42
CA ILE A 183 17.92 -36.08 -57.30
C ILE A 183 16.43 -36.06 -57.66
N GLU A 184 15.84 -37.22 -57.89
CA GLU A 184 14.40 -37.36 -58.04
C GLU A 184 13.75 -37.36 -56.66
N GLY A 185 13.21 -36.23 -56.28
CA GLY A 185 12.39 -36.04 -55.05
C GLY A 185 13.18 -35.72 -53.77
N LEU A 186 13.19 -34.45 -53.38
CA LEU A 186 13.67 -33.99 -52.08
C LEU A 186 12.45 -33.63 -51.21
N GLU A 187 12.18 -34.39 -50.20
CA GLU A 187 11.20 -34.04 -49.20
C GLU A 187 11.96 -33.57 -47.93
N ALA A 188 11.77 -32.33 -47.54
CA ALA A 188 12.27 -31.81 -46.26
C ALA A 188 11.09 -31.58 -45.31
N SER A 189 11.06 -32.28 -44.21
CA SER A 189 10.10 -32.04 -43.15
C SER A 189 10.84 -31.52 -41.90
N GLY A 190 10.46 -30.33 -41.43
CA GLY A 190 10.96 -29.75 -40.18
C GLY A 190 9.88 -29.62 -39.14
N ARG A 191 10.25 -29.81 -37.88
CA ARG A 191 9.39 -29.48 -36.76
C ARG A 191 9.98 -28.27 -36.06
N ALA A 192 9.18 -27.20 -35.96
CA ALA A 192 9.55 -26.04 -35.15
C ALA A 192 8.98 -26.20 -33.74
N PHE A 193 9.85 -26.13 -32.77
CA PHE A 193 9.44 -26.10 -31.38
C PHE A 193 9.70 -24.71 -30.80
N VAL A 194 8.70 -24.07 -30.26
CA VAL A 194 8.86 -22.83 -29.53
C VAL A 194 8.91 -23.18 -28.05
N ALA A 195 10.08 -23.06 -27.47
CA ALA A 195 10.25 -23.21 -26.02
C ALA A 195 10.66 -21.87 -25.44
N VAL A 196 9.95 -21.43 -24.42
CA VAL A 196 10.29 -20.23 -23.68
C VAL A 196 11.53 -20.51 -22.84
N GLY A 197 12.64 -19.83 -23.15
CA GLY A 197 13.86 -19.86 -22.35
C GLY A 197 14.99 -20.78 -22.81
N HIS A 198 14.90 -21.41 -24.01
CA HIS A 198 16.01 -22.21 -24.54
C HIS A 198 16.43 -21.78 -25.93
N TYR A 199 17.74 -21.69 -26.11
CA TYR A 199 18.37 -21.51 -27.40
C TYR A 199 18.55 -22.90 -27.99
N ILE A 200 17.86 -23.18 -29.07
CA ILE A 200 18.08 -24.45 -29.81
C ILE A 200 18.71 -24.09 -31.12
N VAL A 201 19.94 -24.52 -31.32
CA VAL A 201 20.60 -24.48 -32.64
C VAL A 201 20.55 -25.92 -33.15
N GLU A 202 19.70 -26.16 -34.13
CA GLU A 202 19.66 -27.44 -34.84
C GLU A 202 20.42 -27.31 -36.15
N THR A 203 21.46 -28.10 -36.30
CA THR A 203 22.23 -28.19 -37.54
C THR A 203 21.96 -29.56 -38.15
N THR A 204 21.16 -29.56 -39.22
CA THR A 204 20.88 -30.80 -39.93
C THR A 204 21.80 -30.89 -41.18
N THR A 205 22.70 -31.86 -41.16
CA THR A 205 23.57 -32.13 -42.31
C THR A 205 23.06 -33.40 -43.01
N ILE A 206 22.61 -33.25 -44.23
CA ILE A 206 22.15 -34.39 -45.08
C ILE A 206 23.27 -34.80 -46.00
N TYR A 207 23.75 -36.02 -45.82
CA TYR A 207 24.73 -36.60 -46.73
C TYR A 207 24.01 -37.46 -47.78
N PRO A 208 24.38 -37.35 -49.07
CA PRO A 208 23.84 -38.24 -50.05
C PRO A 208 24.28 -39.68 -49.73
N ARG A 209 23.35 -40.61 -49.81
CA ARG A 209 23.66 -42.05 -49.65
C ARG A 209 24.62 -42.42 -50.76
N GLY A 210 25.81 -42.84 -50.39
CA GLY A 210 26.80 -43.34 -51.36
C GLY A 210 26.25 -44.52 -52.15
N ALA A 211 26.59 -44.53 -53.42
CA ALA A 211 26.30 -45.59 -54.37
C ALA A 211 27.02 -46.89 -53.98
#